data_a5cebd815e7c461cb611c14fc7437684
#
_entry.id   a5cebd815e7c461cb611c14fc7437684
#
_cell.length_a   1.000
_cell.length_b   1.000
_cell.length_c   1.000
_cell.angle_alpha   90.00
_cell.angle_beta   90.00
_cell.angle_gamma   90.00
#
_symmetry.space_group_name_H-M   'P 1'
#
loop_
_entity.id
_entity.type
_entity.pdbx_description
1 polymer ?
#
loop_
_entity_poly.entity_id
_entity_poly.type
_entity_poly.pdbx_seq_one_letter_code
_entity_poly.pdbx_strand_id
1 'polypeptide(L)'
;MSINKIALSLAAAVTVATSIIATPSAQAVQNAAPVSDDDALAKNVVIVGGCTGTAISPHWILAAKHCFGNGTTAHMLHTGVEKTGVDGTEEAYHAPTGDIALVRMSTHSAFTFDSYPELATEEPKSGQVGTFYGWDNTSHKRLPHSQAEVKNLYQNGSYNNGKMYTVHHKDGAYAQPGDSGGPLFIDGKLSGVASAISGNGTPMNLADISAEINWIKQTMARNGDEPNLGNGAVNGMDKLLRLKGFLPRA
;
A
#
# COMPACT_ATOMS: atom_id res chain seq x y z
N MET A 1 25.66 -83.12 28.86
CA MET A 1 24.43 -82.48 28.37
C MET A 1 24.57 -81.03 28.68
N SER A 2 24.86 -80.20 27.66
CA SER A 2 25.05 -78.74 27.80
C SER A 2 23.96 -78.08 27.05
N ILE A 3 23.19 -77.30 27.74
CA ILE A 3 22.04 -76.51 27.16
C ILE A 3 22.53 -75.12 26.85
N ASN A 4 22.68 -74.80 25.55
CA ASN A 4 22.97 -73.47 25.08
C ASN A 4 21.74 -72.57 25.23
N LYS A 5 21.88 -71.51 26.01
CA LYS A 5 20.89 -70.41 26.08
C LYS A 5 21.19 -69.40 24.97
N ILE A 6 20.32 -69.32 24.00
CA ILE A 6 20.32 -68.23 22.96
C ILE A 6 19.66 -67.02 23.59
N ALA A 7 20.42 -65.92 23.76
CA ALA A 7 19.91 -64.66 24.18
C ALA A 7 19.42 -63.85 22.91
N LEU A 8 18.15 -63.60 22.85
CA LEU A 8 17.52 -62.76 21.78
C LEU A 8 17.59 -61.30 22.21
N SER A 9 18.47 -60.54 21.56
CA SER A 9 18.56 -59.08 21.77
C SER A 9 17.50 -58.43 20.98
N LEU A 10 16.51 -57.80 21.63
CA LEU A 10 15.53 -56.94 21.03
C LEU A 10 16.12 -55.51 20.88
N ALA A 11 16.49 -55.13 19.67
CA ALA A 11 16.87 -53.74 19.36
C ALA A 11 15.61 -52.91 19.17
N ALA A 12 15.30 -52.04 20.13
CA ALA A 12 14.23 -51.05 19.99
C ALA A 12 14.74 -49.87 19.13
N ALA A 13 14.23 -49.75 17.90
CA ALA A 13 14.45 -48.61 17.06
C ALA A 13 13.61 -47.46 17.57
N VAL A 14 14.25 -46.43 18.18
CA VAL A 14 13.61 -45.17 18.53
C VAL A 14 13.57 -44.31 17.28
N THR A 15 12.43 -44.25 16.63
CA THR A 15 12.15 -43.25 15.57
C THR A 15 11.90 -41.91 16.23
N VAL A 16 12.89 -41.02 16.19
CA VAL A 16 12.72 -39.60 16.53
C VAL A 16 11.97 -38.94 15.37
N ALA A 17 10.66 -38.73 15.54
CA ALA A 17 9.88 -37.90 14.66
C ALA A 17 10.30 -36.42 14.89
N THR A 18 11.18 -35.89 14.05
CA THR A 18 11.46 -34.49 13.97
C THR A 18 10.22 -33.81 13.38
N SER A 19 9.35 -33.28 14.22
CA SER A 19 8.32 -32.31 13.82
C SER A 19 9.04 -31.08 13.29
N ILE A 20 9.02 -30.89 11.97
CA ILE A 20 9.38 -29.63 11.34
C ILE A 20 8.29 -28.65 11.77
N ILE A 21 8.56 -27.86 12.81
CA ILE A 21 7.76 -26.69 13.13
C ILE A 21 8.04 -25.73 11.98
N ALA A 22 7.15 -25.69 10.98
CA ALA A 22 7.15 -24.63 10.00
C ALA A 22 6.96 -23.32 10.78
N THR A 23 8.02 -22.53 10.91
CA THR A 23 7.89 -21.16 11.39
C THR A 23 6.95 -20.46 10.42
N PRO A 24 5.85 -19.85 10.89
CA PRO A 24 5.02 -19.06 10.00
C PRO A 24 5.94 -17.99 9.38
N SER A 25 6.09 -18.01 8.06
CA SER A 25 6.75 -16.94 7.33
C SER A 25 5.98 -15.66 7.67
N ALA A 26 6.69 -14.62 8.11
CA ALA A 26 6.08 -13.33 8.32
C ALA A 26 5.41 -12.92 6.99
N GLN A 27 4.10 -12.74 7.02
CA GLN A 27 3.29 -12.38 5.84
C GLN A 27 2.99 -10.87 5.93
N ALA A 28 3.14 -10.16 4.81
CA ALA A 28 2.50 -8.86 4.60
C ALA A 28 1.05 -8.99 4.99
N VAL A 29 0.40 -8.02 5.46
CA VAL A 29 -0.93 -8.16 6.06
C VAL A 29 -1.17 -9.62 6.48
N GLN A 30 -0.76 -9.96 7.68
CA GLN A 30 -0.84 -11.34 8.19
C GLN A 30 -2.27 -11.87 8.09
N ASN A 31 -2.40 -13.16 7.81
CA ASN A 31 -3.69 -13.84 7.59
C ASN A 31 -4.51 -13.28 6.41
N ALA A 32 -3.89 -12.51 5.52
CA ALA A 32 -4.55 -11.96 4.34
C ALA A 32 -4.56 -12.95 3.17
N ALA A 33 -5.48 -12.77 2.25
CA ALA A 33 -5.53 -13.54 1.02
C ALA A 33 -4.60 -12.94 -0.05
N PRO A 34 -3.98 -13.75 -0.93
CA PRO A 34 -3.31 -13.23 -2.10
C PRO A 34 -4.33 -12.68 -3.10
N VAL A 35 -3.96 -11.61 -3.82
CA VAL A 35 -4.82 -11.04 -4.88
C VAL A 35 -4.98 -12.01 -6.06
N SER A 36 -6.08 -11.88 -6.79
CA SER A 36 -6.30 -12.54 -8.07
C SER A 36 -5.59 -11.81 -9.22
N ASP A 37 -5.37 -12.49 -10.36
CA ASP A 37 -4.68 -11.91 -11.53
C ASP A 37 -5.50 -10.80 -12.21
N ASP A 38 -6.80 -10.81 -12.03
CA ASP A 38 -7.76 -9.85 -12.58
C ASP A 38 -8.05 -8.66 -11.66
N ASP A 39 -7.43 -8.60 -10.48
CA ASP A 39 -7.58 -7.47 -9.56
C ASP A 39 -6.93 -6.21 -10.14
N ALA A 40 -7.75 -5.34 -10.73
CA ALA A 40 -7.30 -4.13 -11.41
C ALA A 40 -6.64 -3.12 -10.46
N LEU A 41 -7.06 -3.04 -9.20
CA LEU A 41 -6.51 -2.12 -8.21
C LEU A 41 -5.13 -2.61 -7.73
N ALA A 42 -4.98 -3.91 -7.55
CA ALA A 42 -3.73 -4.53 -7.14
C ALA A 42 -2.58 -4.28 -8.11
N LYS A 43 -2.86 -4.17 -9.42
CA LYS A 43 -1.85 -3.92 -10.46
C LYS A 43 -1.08 -2.61 -10.24
N ASN A 44 -1.69 -1.63 -9.62
CA ASN A 44 -1.08 -0.33 -9.35
C ASN A 44 -0.29 -0.30 -8.02
N VAL A 45 -0.33 -1.36 -7.22
CA VAL A 45 0.37 -1.41 -5.93
C VAL A 45 1.83 -1.83 -6.13
N VAL A 46 2.74 -1.02 -5.64
CA VAL A 46 4.19 -1.13 -5.88
C VAL A 46 4.97 -1.22 -4.56
N ILE A 47 6.23 -1.65 -4.64
CA ILE A 47 7.21 -1.48 -3.55
C ILE A 47 8.11 -0.30 -3.90
N VAL A 48 8.22 0.68 -3.01
CA VAL A 48 9.06 1.86 -3.17
C VAL A 48 9.74 2.24 -1.86
N GLY A 49 11.05 2.41 -1.87
CA GLY A 49 11.82 2.79 -0.67
C GLY A 49 11.72 1.79 0.50
N GLY A 50 11.43 0.51 0.23
CA GLY A 50 11.19 -0.51 1.26
C GLY A 50 9.80 -0.46 1.89
N CYS A 51 8.93 0.37 1.38
CA CYS A 51 7.51 0.51 1.75
C CYS A 51 6.60 0.09 0.60
N THR A 52 5.32 0.01 0.87
CA THR A 52 4.29 -0.11 -0.16
C THR A 52 3.94 1.28 -0.72
N GLY A 53 3.54 1.36 -1.97
CA GLY A 53 3.02 2.57 -2.60
C GLY A 53 1.98 2.24 -3.66
N THR A 54 1.42 3.27 -4.27
CA THR A 54 0.42 3.13 -5.33
C THR A 54 0.79 4.01 -6.53
N ALA A 55 0.97 3.41 -7.70
CA ALA A 55 1.10 4.19 -8.94
C ALA A 55 -0.24 4.87 -9.25
N ILE A 56 -0.26 6.20 -9.28
CA ILE A 56 -1.46 7.02 -9.50
C ILE A 56 -1.46 7.72 -10.86
N SER A 57 -0.35 7.66 -11.57
CA SER A 57 -0.18 8.07 -12.97
C SER A 57 1.06 7.38 -13.55
N PRO A 58 1.38 7.54 -14.84
CA PRO A 58 2.59 6.98 -15.46
C PRO A 58 3.89 7.33 -14.72
N HIS A 59 3.95 8.50 -14.07
CA HIS A 59 5.18 9.00 -13.45
C HIS A 59 5.07 9.29 -11.94
N TRP A 60 3.96 8.91 -11.29
CA TRP A 60 3.77 9.24 -9.88
C TRP A 60 3.33 8.06 -9.03
N ILE A 61 4.00 7.89 -7.89
CA ILE A 61 3.64 6.96 -6.84
C ILE A 61 3.17 7.77 -5.63
N LEU A 62 2.04 7.39 -5.06
CA LEU A 62 1.57 7.87 -3.76
C LEU A 62 2.02 6.88 -2.68
N ALA A 63 2.64 7.37 -1.61
CA ALA A 63 3.18 6.55 -0.52
C ALA A 63 3.20 7.33 0.81
N ALA A 64 3.70 6.71 1.89
CA ALA A 64 3.84 7.38 3.18
C ALA A 64 5.09 8.25 3.24
N LYS A 65 4.98 9.45 3.82
CA LYS A 65 6.07 10.41 3.97
C LYS A 65 7.24 9.86 4.80
N HIS A 66 6.94 9.12 5.87
CA HIS A 66 7.97 8.58 6.74
C HIS A 66 8.88 7.55 6.07
N CYS A 67 8.50 7.01 4.91
CA CYS A 67 9.32 6.10 4.13
C CYS A 67 10.48 6.80 3.41
N PHE A 68 10.46 8.14 3.30
CA PHE A 68 11.42 8.91 2.53
C PHE A 68 11.98 10.07 3.35
N GLY A 69 13.30 10.27 3.33
CA GLY A 69 13.89 11.52 3.75
C GLY A 69 13.57 12.65 2.78
N ASN A 70 13.66 13.91 3.22
CA ASN A 70 13.49 15.07 2.33
C ASN A 70 14.49 15.02 1.17
N GLY A 71 13.98 15.07 -0.06
CA GLY A 71 14.81 15.12 -1.27
C GLY A 71 15.58 13.83 -1.58
N THR A 72 15.23 12.70 -0.97
CA THR A 72 15.88 11.42 -1.25
C THR A 72 15.31 10.75 -2.48
N THR A 73 16.20 10.24 -3.32
CA THR A 73 15.85 9.25 -4.36
C THR A 73 15.44 7.95 -3.67
N ALA A 74 14.26 7.47 -3.99
CA ALA A 74 13.83 6.13 -3.62
C ALA A 74 14.07 5.17 -4.79
N HIS A 75 14.21 3.89 -4.49
CA HIS A 75 14.23 2.86 -5.51
C HIS A 75 12.94 2.06 -5.45
N MET A 76 12.26 1.97 -6.58
CA MET A 76 11.15 1.05 -6.73
C MET A 76 11.70 -0.34 -7.06
N LEU A 77 11.20 -1.36 -6.39
CA LEU A 77 11.69 -2.71 -6.55
C LEU A 77 10.75 -3.61 -7.35
N HIS A 78 9.44 -3.43 -7.23
CA HIS A 78 8.46 -4.33 -7.83
C HIS A 78 7.12 -3.65 -8.11
N THR A 79 6.38 -4.14 -9.07
CA THR A 79 5.06 -3.63 -9.46
C THR A 79 4.02 -4.74 -9.52
N GLY A 80 2.76 -4.35 -9.34
CA GLY A 80 1.61 -5.19 -9.64
C GLY A 80 1.42 -6.37 -8.71
N VAL A 81 0.72 -7.38 -9.19
CA VAL A 81 0.30 -8.55 -8.40
C VAL A 81 1.44 -9.47 -8.03
N GLU A 82 2.54 -9.44 -8.78
CA GLU A 82 3.76 -10.23 -8.55
C GLU A 82 4.99 -9.32 -8.50
N LYS A 83 6.02 -9.76 -7.78
CA LYS A 83 7.30 -9.04 -7.70
C LYS A 83 8.05 -9.16 -9.03
N THR A 84 7.91 -8.17 -9.89
CA THR A 84 8.57 -8.10 -11.20
C THR A 84 9.16 -6.72 -11.46
N GLY A 85 10.37 -6.67 -11.96
CA GLY A 85 11.01 -5.45 -12.44
C GLY A 85 11.61 -4.56 -11.34
N VAL A 86 12.45 -3.65 -11.76
CA VAL A 86 13.07 -2.61 -10.96
C VAL A 86 13.12 -1.36 -11.82
N ASP A 87 12.61 -0.23 -11.28
CA ASP A 87 12.70 1.07 -11.90
C ASP A 87 13.24 2.12 -10.93
N GLY A 88 13.84 3.16 -11.48
CA GLY A 88 14.35 4.29 -10.69
C GLY A 88 13.29 5.33 -10.41
N THR A 89 13.38 5.97 -9.26
CA THR A 89 12.63 7.17 -8.91
C THR A 89 13.57 8.38 -8.85
N GLU A 90 13.04 9.59 -9.07
CA GLU A 90 13.86 10.82 -9.03
C GLU A 90 13.78 11.52 -7.69
N GLU A 91 12.58 11.85 -7.22
CA GLU A 91 12.40 12.72 -6.07
C GLU A 91 11.12 12.39 -5.30
N ALA A 92 11.18 12.52 -3.98
CA ALA A 92 10.03 12.44 -3.09
C ALA A 92 9.60 13.84 -2.64
N TYR A 93 8.33 14.17 -2.85
CA TYR A 93 7.67 15.40 -2.42
C TYR A 93 6.80 15.10 -1.21
N HIS A 94 6.95 15.86 -0.14
CA HIS A 94 6.22 15.65 1.10
C HIS A 94 5.01 16.56 1.21
N ALA A 95 3.86 16.01 1.55
CA ALA A 95 2.67 16.80 1.87
C ALA A 95 2.94 17.73 3.07
N PRO A 96 2.35 18.94 3.08
CA PRO A 96 2.54 19.88 4.19
C PRO A 96 1.96 19.35 5.50
N THR A 97 0.88 18.62 5.43
CA THR A 97 0.24 17.92 6.55
C THR A 97 0.06 16.43 6.23
N GLY A 98 -0.30 15.62 7.21
CA GLY A 98 -0.47 14.17 7.00
C GLY A 98 0.84 13.44 6.70
N ASP A 99 0.74 12.12 6.66
CA ASP A 99 1.86 11.22 6.35
C ASP A 99 1.79 10.75 4.89
N ILE A 100 1.84 11.70 3.95
CA ILE A 100 1.71 11.45 2.52
C ILE A 100 2.92 12.00 1.77
N ALA A 101 3.45 11.21 0.85
CA ALA A 101 4.46 11.62 -0.12
C ALA A 101 4.02 11.26 -1.54
N LEU A 102 4.41 12.10 -2.49
CA LEU A 102 4.43 11.81 -3.91
C LEU A 102 5.86 11.51 -4.33
N VAL A 103 6.07 10.36 -4.94
CA VAL A 103 7.38 9.95 -5.47
C VAL A 103 7.33 9.98 -6.99
N ARG A 104 8.21 10.77 -7.60
CA ARG A 104 8.29 10.90 -9.04
C ARG A 104 9.16 9.81 -9.64
N MET A 105 8.65 9.16 -10.70
CA MET A 105 9.44 8.25 -11.52
C MET A 105 10.40 9.02 -12.39
N SER A 106 11.54 8.42 -12.71
CA SER A 106 12.50 9.01 -13.64
C SER A 106 11.86 9.25 -15.03
N THR A 107 12.34 10.23 -15.75
CA THR A 107 11.82 10.58 -17.08
C THR A 107 11.99 9.45 -18.11
N HIS A 108 12.87 8.49 -17.82
CA HIS A 108 13.13 7.31 -18.67
C HIS A 108 12.29 6.09 -18.27
N SER A 109 11.55 6.19 -17.17
CA SER A 109 10.72 5.12 -16.62
C SER A 109 9.29 5.63 -16.44
N ALA A 110 8.33 4.87 -16.91
CA ALA A 110 6.92 5.15 -16.74
C ALA A 110 6.16 3.85 -16.48
N PHE A 111 5.16 3.91 -15.63
CA PHE A 111 4.22 2.81 -15.51
C PHE A 111 3.35 2.73 -16.77
N THR A 112 3.16 1.52 -17.28
CA THR A 112 2.31 1.26 -18.45
C THR A 112 1.12 0.39 -18.03
N PHE A 113 0.36 0.88 -17.04
CA PHE A 113 -0.87 0.21 -16.61
C PHE A 113 -2.05 0.63 -17.50
N ASP A 114 -3.03 -0.26 -17.65
CA ASP A 114 -4.24 0.00 -18.43
C ASP A 114 -5.07 1.16 -17.85
N SER A 115 -4.99 1.36 -16.53
CA SER A 115 -5.66 2.44 -15.83
C SER A 115 -4.94 2.78 -14.52
N TYR A 116 -5.18 3.98 -14.01
CA TYR A 116 -4.70 4.44 -12.71
C TYR A 116 -5.89 4.71 -11.79
N PRO A 117 -5.74 4.46 -10.47
CA PRO A 117 -6.85 4.58 -9.54
C PRO A 117 -7.36 6.02 -9.43
N GLU A 118 -8.68 6.14 -9.26
CA GLU A 118 -9.29 7.40 -8.87
C GLU A 118 -8.95 7.71 -7.42
N LEU A 119 -8.53 8.94 -7.12
CA LEU A 119 -8.30 9.41 -5.76
C LEU A 119 -9.62 9.88 -5.12
N ALA A 120 -9.84 9.53 -3.86
CA ALA A 120 -10.97 10.04 -3.11
C ALA A 120 -10.81 11.55 -2.85
N THR A 121 -11.88 12.29 -3.08
CA THR A 121 -11.98 13.74 -2.82
C THR A 121 -12.79 14.06 -1.57
N GLU A 122 -13.37 13.04 -0.95
CA GLU A 122 -14.17 13.15 0.26
C GLU A 122 -13.55 12.33 1.39
N GLU A 123 -13.66 12.85 2.61
CA GLU A 123 -13.22 12.20 3.83
C GLU A 123 -13.98 10.86 4.04
N PRO A 124 -13.28 9.77 4.39
CA PRO A 124 -13.95 8.50 4.66
C PRO A 124 -14.85 8.60 5.90
N LYS A 125 -15.87 7.75 5.98
CA LYS A 125 -16.82 7.72 7.08
C LYS A 125 -16.63 6.47 7.93
N SER A 126 -16.80 6.59 9.23
CA SER A 126 -16.80 5.44 10.15
C SER A 126 -17.82 4.39 9.70
N GLY A 127 -17.43 3.14 9.72
CA GLY A 127 -18.20 1.99 9.25
C GLY A 127 -18.04 1.64 7.78
N GLN A 128 -17.46 2.51 6.95
CA GLN A 128 -17.13 2.12 5.57
C GLN A 128 -16.08 1.00 5.57
N VAL A 129 -16.22 0.09 4.64
CA VAL A 129 -15.29 -1.02 4.44
C VAL A 129 -14.58 -0.84 3.11
N GLY A 130 -13.27 -0.97 3.13
CA GLY A 130 -12.44 -0.91 1.95
C GLY A 130 -11.51 -2.11 1.84
N THR A 131 -10.82 -2.22 0.72
CA THR A 131 -9.77 -3.23 0.49
C THR A 131 -8.42 -2.59 0.69
N PHE A 132 -7.63 -3.13 1.61
CA PHE A 132 -6.26 -2.74 1.88
C PHE A 132 -5.29 -3.69 1.19
N TYR A 133 -4.22 -3.14 0.63
CA TYR A 133 -3.13 -3.90 0.01
C TYR A 133 -1.79 -3.49 0.63
N GLY A 134 -0.92 -4.46 0.88
CA GLY A 134 0.40 -4.17 1.41
C GLY A 134 1.44 -5.21 0.98
N TRP A 135 2.63 -4.75 0.62
CA TRP A 135 3.75 -5.58 0.18
C TRP A 135 4.70 -5.86 1.34
N ASP A 136 4.58 -5.85 2.46
CA ASP A 136 5.63 -5.96 3.48
C ASP A 136 7.07 -6.29 2.95
N ASN A 137 8.03 -6.37 3.85
CA ASN A 137 9.41 -6.69 3.51
C ASN A 137 9.70 -8.20 3.41
N THR A 138 8.67 -9.04 3.33
CA THR A 138 8.84 -10.49 3.30
C THR A 138 8.84 -11.07 1.89
N SER A 139 9.06 -12.39 1.82
CA SER A 139 9.23 -13.14 0.57
C SER A 139 7.95 -13.46 -0.18
N HIS A 140 6.87 -12.68 -0.02
CA HIS A 140 5.64 -12.94 -0.78
C HIS A 140 5.89 -12.85 -2.27
N LYS A 141 5.41 -13.86 -2.97
CA LYS A 141 5.40 -13.86 -4.43
C LYS A 141 4.22 -13.07 -4.99
N ARG A 142 3.12 -12.98 -4.24
CA ARG A 142 1.89 -12.27 -4.63
C ARG A 142 1.51 -11.25 -3.57
N LEU A 143 0.96 -10.14 -4.02
CA LEU A 143 0.45 -9.07 -3.16
C LEU A 143 -0.69 -9.58 -2.27
N PRO A 144 -0.59 -9.44 -0.94
CA PRO A 144 -1.69 -9.73 -0.05
C PRO A 144 -2.69 -8.57 0.01
N HIS A 145 -3.96 -8.90 0.32
CA HIS A 145 -5.00 -7.91 0.56
C HIS A 145 -5.94 -8.37 1.68
N SER A 146 -6.59 -7.41 2.33
CA SER A 146 -7.60 -7.66 3.36
C SER A 146 -8.70 -6.63 3.31
N GLN A 147 -9.89 -7.00 3.81
CA GLN A 147 -10.93 -6.03 4.09
C GLN A 147 -10.61 -5.27 5.38
N ALA A 148 -10.80 -3.97 5.37
CA ALA A 148 -10.56 -3.12 6.54
C ALA A 148 -11.71 -2.12 6.73
N GLU A 149 -12.20 -1.98 7.96
CA GLU A 149 -13.32 -1.10 8.31
C GLU A 149 -12.81 0.17 8.96
N VAL A 150 -13.22 1.32 8.45
CA VAL A 150 -12.94 2.65 9.01
C VAL A 150 -13.59 2.78 10.39
N LYS A 151 -12.83 3.23 11.39
CA LYS A 151 -13.30 3.42 12.78
C LYS A 151 -13.33 4.88 13.17
N ASN A 152 -12.19 5.45 13.51
CA ASN A 152 -12.10 6.78 14.08
C ASN A 152 -11.35 7.73 13.13
N LEU A 153 -11.85 8.93 12.95
CA LEU A 153 -11.17 10.02 12.28
C LEU A 153 -10.56 10.95 13.32
N TYR A 154 -9.34 11.42 13.09
CA TYR A 154 -8.62 12.29 14.04
C TYR A 154 -7.54 13.12 13.31
N GLN A 155 -6.93 14.07 14.04
CA GLN A 155 -5.76 14.82 13.58
C GLN A 155 -4.52 14.34 14.32
N ASN A 156 -3.41 14.17 13.59
CA ASN A 156 -2.15 13.71 14.16
C ASN A 156 -1.14 14.87 14.26
N GLY A 157 -0.83 15.28 15.49
CA GLY A 157 0.13 16.35 15.75
C GLY A 157 1.53 16.08 15.21
N SER A 158 1.98 14.82 15.14
CA SER A 158 3.28 14.44 14.59
C SER A 158 3.42 14.71 13.09
N TYR A 159 2.29 14.89 12.39
CA TYR A 159 2.23 15.19 10.96
C TYR A 159 1.53 16.53 10.70
N ASN A 160 1.86 17.56 11.48
CA ASN A 160 1.33 18.93 11.35
C ASN A 160 -0.23 18.96 11.36
N ASN A 161 -0.84 18.20 12.28
CA ASN A 161 -2.29 18.05 12.39
C ASN A 161 -2.99 17.55 11.12
N GLY A 162 -2.28 16.78 10.30
CA GLY A 162 -2.86 16.11 9.15
C GLY A 162 -4.02 15.20 9.54
N LYS A 163 -5.03 15.12 8.69
CA LYS A 163 -6.17 14.24 8.90
C LYS A 163 -5.78 12.79 8.74
N MET A 164 -6.20 12.00 9.68
CA MET A 164 -5.92 10.57 9.75
C MET A 164 -7.19 9.83 10.16
N TYR A 165 -7.21 8.53 9.92
CA TYR A 165 -8.24 7.65 10.45
C TYR A 165 -7.66 6.26 10.79
N THR A 166 -8.32 5.57 11.70
CA THR A 166 -7.98 4.18 12.03
C THR A 166 -8.85 3.21 11.26
N VAL A 167 -8.28 2.07 10.92
CA VAL A 167 -9.04 0.93 10.39
C VAL A 167 -8.77 -0.32 11.21
N HIS A 168 -9.76 -1.18 11.25
CA HIS A 168 -9.63 -2.54 11.76
C HIS A 168 -9.72 -3.51 10.60
N HIS A 169 -8.67 -4.28 10.38
CA HIS A 169 -8.71 -5.39 9.44
C HIS A 169 -9.75 -6.42 9.87
N LYS A 170 -10.38 -7.06 8.90
CA LYS A 170 -11.34 -8.14 9.12
C LYS A 170 -10.65 -9.50 9.05
N ASP A 171 -11.38 -10.53 9.46
CA ASP A 171 -10.99 -11.95 9.33
C ASP A 171 -9.63 -12.30 9.99
N GLY A 172 -9.29 -11.56 11.06
CA GLY A 172 -8.05 -11.76 11.79
C GLY A 172 -6.78 -11.30 11.06
N ALA A 173 -6.93 -10.57 9.95
CA ALA A 173 -5.81 -9.95 9.27
C ALA A 173 -5.24 -8.78 10.09
N TYR A 174 -3.95 -8.48 9.92
CA TYR A 174 -3.29 -7.36 10.59
C TYR A 174 -2.06 -6.89 9.81
N ALA A 175 -1.79 -5.58 9.87
CA ALA A 175 -0.68 -4.96 9.16
C ALA A 175 0.68 -5.25 9.79
N GLN A 176 1.73 -5.21 8.98
CA GLN A 176 3.12 -5.48 9.34
C GLN A 176 4.06 -4.35 8.86
N PRO A 177 5.30 -4.27 9.38
CA PRO A 177 6.33 -3.40 8.80
C PRO A 177 6.53 -3.69 7.31
N GLY A 178 6.51 -2.62 6.48
CA GLY A 178 6.56 -2.71 5.03
C GLY A 178 5.21 -2.43 4.37
N ASP A 179 4.10 -2.61 5.09
CA ASP A 179 2.77 -2.19 4.64
C ASP A 179 2.59 -0.66 4.66
N SER A 180 3.50 0.07 5.31
CA SER A 180 3.57 1.54 5.27
C SER A 180 3.48 2.04 3.83
N GLY A 181 2.64 3.05 3.58
CA GLY A 181 2.38 3.58 2.25
C GLY A 181 1.35 2.79 1.43
N GLY A 182 0.94 1.61 1.91
CA GLY A 182 -0.06 0.77 1.26
C GLY A 182 -1.42 1.45 1.15
N PRO A 183 -2.15 1.20 0.03
CA PRO A 183 -3.43 1.84 -0.23
C PRO A 183 -4.59 1.17 0.50
N LEU A 184 -5.54 1.99 0.95
CA LEU A 184 -6.92 1.57 1.22
C LEU A 184 -7.83 2.12 0.12
N PHE A 185 -8.52 1.22 -0.56
CA PHE A 185 -9.55 1.57 -1.54
C PHE A 185 -10.93 1.41 -0.91
N ILE A 186 -11.73 2.47 -0.92
CA ILE A 186 -13.14 2.48 -0.52
C ILE A 186 -13.96 2.82 -1.77
N ASP A 187 -14.95 1.98 -2.08
CA ASP A 187 -15.79 2.13 -3.29
C ASP A 187 -14.96 2.29 -4.58
N GLY A 188 -13.83 1.58 -4.67
CA GLY A 188 -12.90 1.61 -5.81
C GLY A 188 -12.00 2.84 -5.90
N LYS A 189 -12.09 3.78 -4.94
CA LYS A 189 -11.26 4.99 -4.89
C LYS A 189 -10.17 4.87 -3.85
N LEU A 190 -8.98 5.34 -4.19
CA LEU A 190 -7.84 5.40 -3.27
C LEU A 190 -8.11 6.45 -2.20
N SER A 191 -8.43 6.00 -0.98
CA SER A 191 -8.92 6.84 0.12
C SER A 191 -7.90 7.08 1.22
N GLY A 192 -6.92 6.20 1.38
CA GLY A 192 -5.92 6.34 2.44
C GLY A 192 -4.60 5.68 2.14
N VAL A 193 -3.59 6.16 2.85
CA VAL A 193 -2.21 5.70 2.83
C VAL A 193 -1.82 5.17 4.21
N ALA A 194 -1.40 3.92 4.31
CA ALA A 194 -0.97 3.32 5.59
C ALA A 194 0.21 4.10 6.18
N SER A 195 0.07 4.52 7.44
CA SER A 195 1.04 5.36 8.14
C SER A 195 1.68 4.64 9.31
N ALA A 196 0.89 4.08 10.20
CA ALA A 196 1.39 3.46 11.42
C ALA A 196 0.49 2.33 11.88
N ILE A 197 1.07 1.39 12.61
CA ILE A 197 0.35 0.29 13.26
C ILE A 197 0.41 0.43 14.77
N SER A 198 -0.62 -0.03 15.46
CA SER A 198 -0.66 -0.11 16.91
C SER A 198 -0.48 -1.55 17.37
N GLY A 199 0.34 -1.77 18.42
CA GLY A 199 0.51 -3.07 19.05
C GLY A 199 0.85 -4.20 18.06
N ASN A 200 -0.11 -5.06 17.81
CA ASN A 200 0.02 -6.25 16.96
C ASN A 200 -0.44 -6.03 15.50
N GLY A 201 -0.46 -4.79 15.02
CA GLY A 201 -0.87 -4.48 13.64
C GLY A 201 -2.36 -4.14 13.45
N THR A 202 -3.13 -4.07 14.55
CA THR A 202 -4.52 -3.63 14.57
C THR A 202 -4.80 -2.84 15.85
N PRO A 203 -5.37 -1.60 15.80
CA PRO A 203 -5.73 -0.85 14.61
C PRO A 203 -4.53 -0.37 13.79
N MET A 204 -4.74 -0.19 12.49
CA MET A 204 -3.82 0.51 11.60
C MET A 204 -4.30 1.94 11.39
N ASN A 205 -3.35 2.87 11.31
CA ASN A 205 -3.60 4.29 11.07
C ASN A 205 -3.29 4.64 9.61
N LEU A 206 -4.18 5.36 8.96
CA LEU A 206 -4.01 5.82 7.58
C LEU A 206 -4.08 7.34 7.51
N ALA A 207 -3.26 7.93 6.64
CA ALA A 207 -3.41 9.33 6.25
C ALA A 207 -4.55 9.48 5.25
N ASP A 208 -5.39 10.49 5.45
CA ASP A 208 -6.54 10.81 4.59
C ASP A 208 -6.08 11.54 3.33
N ILE A 209 -6.26 10.91 2.18
CA ILE A 209 -5.88 11.47 0.88
C ILE A 209 -6.72 12.68 0.53
N SER A 210 -7.99 12.70 0.88
CA SER A 210 -8.90 13.80 0.55
C SER A 210 -8.44 15.12 1.15
N ALA A 211 -7.80 15.07 2.32
CA ALA A 211 -7.26 16.25 2.99
C ALA A 211 -6.11 16.91 2.22
N GLU A 212 -5.33 16.10 1.49
CA GLU A 212 -4.15 16.57 0.74
C GLU A 212 -4.39 16.66 -0.77
N ILE A 213 -5.62 16.49 -1.23
CA ILE A 213 -5.96 16.41 -2.65
C ILE A 213 -5.52 17.64 -3.45
N ASN A 214 -5.62 18.83 -2.85
CA ASN A 214 -5.18 20.06 -3.49
C ASN A 214 -3.66 20.15 -3.64
N TRP A 215 -2.92 19.69 -2.64
CA TRP A 215 -1.47 19.60 -2.70
C TRP A 215 -1.02 18.57 -3.75
N ILE A 216 -1.65 17.39 -3.80
CA ILE A 216 -1.40 16.36 -4.81
C ILE A 216 -1.57 16.94 -6.22
N LYS A 217 -2.73 17.56 -6.49
CA LYS A 217 -3.01 18.21 -7.78
C LYS A 217 -1.97 19.26 -8.16
N GLN A 218 -1.64 20.15 -7.25
CA GLN A 218 -0.68 21.24 -7.51
C GLN A 218 0.73 20.71 -7.74
N THR A 219 1.14 19.67 -7.01
CA THR A 219 2.47 19.09 -7.15
C THR A 219 2.61 18.37 -8.48
N MET A 220 1.62 17.57 -8.87
CA MET A 220 1.62 16.89 -10.16
C MET A 220 1.54 17.88 -11.32
N ALA A 221 0.66 18.88 -11.25
CA ALA A 221 0.48 19.89 -12.29
C ALA A 221 1.74 20.72 -12.58
N ARG A 222 2.54 21.05 -11.55
CA ARG A 222 3.84 21.72 -11.74
C ARG A 222 4.83 20.90 -12.55
N ASN A 223 4.63 19.61 -12.63
CA ASN A 223 5.46 18.66 -13.37
C ASN A 223 4.77 18.16 -14.65
N GLY A 224 3.66 18.78 -15.07
CA GLY A 224 2.97 18.48 -16.32
C GLY A 224 2.09 17.22 -16.27
N ASP A 225 1.65 16.80 -15.07
CA ASP A 225 0.80 15.63 -14.89
C ASP A 225 -0.41 15.94 -14.00
N GLU A 226 -1.43 15.09 -14.00
CA GLU A 226 -2.64 15.25 -13.20
C GLU A 226 -3.08 13.91 -12.58
N PRO A 227 -3.62 13.93 -11.33
CA PRO A 227 -4.20 12.74 -10.73
C PRO A 227 -5.57 12.43 -11.33
N ASN A 228 -5.95 11.17 -11.36
CA ASN A 228 -7.30 10.75 -11.69
C ASN A 228 -8.25 11.07 -10.51
N LEU A 229 -9.17 12.01 -10.69
CA LEU A 229 -10.17 12.42 -9.70
C LEU A 229 -11.60 12.02 -10.10
N GLY A 230 -11.73 11.17 -11.11
CA GLY A 230 -13.01 10.78 -11.69
C GLY A 230 -13.72 11.92 -12.45
N ASN A 231 -14.79 11.58 -13.13
CA ASN A 231 -15.52 12.51 -13.99
C ASN A 231 -16.21 13.67 -13.24
N GLY A 232 -16.40 13.56 -11.93
CA GLY A 232 -17.03 14.58 -11.09
C GLY A 232 -16.12 15.77 -10.76
N ALA A 233 -14.80 15.57 -10.69
CA ALA A 233 -13.84 16.58 -10.26
C ALA A 233 -13.30 17.44 -11.42
N VAL A 234 -13.33 16.92 -12.64
CA VAL A 234 -12.88 17.62 -13.86
C VAL A 234 -13.75 18.86 -14.17
N ASN A 235 -15.03 18.78 -13.83
CA ASN A 235 -16.00 19.84 -14.20
C ASN A 235 -15.79 21.21 -13.52
N GLY A 236 -15.15 21.27 -12.35
CA GLY A 236 -14.94 22.53 -11.62
C GLY A 236 -13.77 23.35 -12.17
N MET A 237 -12.62 22.72 -12.38
CA MET A 237 -11.40 23.41 -12.82
C MET A 237 -11.38 23.61 -14.34
N ASP A 238 -11.81 22.63 -15.10
CA ASP A 238 -12.00 22.72 -16.55
C ASP A 238 -12.99 23.86 -16.90
N LYS A 239 -14.09 23.97 -16.16
CA LYS A 239 -15.04 25.09 -16.29
C LYS A 239 -14.39 26.44 -15.95
N LEU A 240 -13.55 26.50 -14.93
CA LEU A 240 -12.83 27.71 -14.52
C LEU A 240 -11.75 28.08 -15.54
N LEU A 241 -11.00 27.14 -16.07
CA LEU A 241 -9.95 27.32 -17.08
C LEU A 241 -10.58 27.73 -18.44
N ARG A 242 -11.69 27.13 -18.81
CA ARG A 242 -12.47 27.51 -20.01
C ARG A 242 -13.10 28.91 -19.85
N LEU A 243 -13.59 29.28 -18.67
CA LEU A 243 -14.10 30.60 -18.36
C LEU A 243 -13.00 31.68 -18.37
N LYS A 244 -11.77 31.33 -18.01
CA LYS A 244 -10.60 32.21 -18.06
C LYS A 244 -9.88 32.25 -19.42
N GLY A 245 -10.35 31.48 -20.40
CA GLY A 245 -9.78 31.44 -21.74
C GLY A 245 -8.47 30.67 -21.89
N PHE A 246 -8.12 29.83 -20.92
CA PHE A 246 -6.92 28.99 -20.97
C PHE A 246 -7.13 27.66 -21.73
N LEU A 247 -8.38 27.26 -21.94
CA LEU A 247 -8.73 26.07 -22.74
C LEU A 247 -9.76 26.42 -23.82
N PRO A 248 -9.73 25.79 -24.99
CA PRO A 248 -10.71 26.00 -26.04
C PRO A 248 -12.12 25.63 -25.55
N ARG A 249 -13.13 26.41 -26.00
CA ARG A 249 -14.52 26.06 -25.72
C ARG A 249 -14.89 24.80 -26.47
N ALA A 250 -15.49 23.85 -25.75
CA ALA A 250 -15.97 22.57 -26.31
C ALA A 250 -17.14 22.85 -27.28
#